data_7b72458ace05803b71c7c8fba4df6c5b
#
_entry.id   7b72458ace05803b71c7c8fba4df6c5b
#
_cell.length_a   1.000
_cell.length_b   1.000
_cell.length_c   1.000
_cell.angle_alpha   90.00
_cell.angle_beta   90.00
_cell.angle_gamma   90.00
#
_symmetry.space_group_name_H-M   'P 1'
#
loop_
_entity.id
_entity.type
_entity.pdbx_description
1 polymer ?
#
loop_
_entity_poly.entity_id
_entity_poly.type
_entity_poly.pdbx_seq_one_letter_code
_entity_poly.pdbx_strand_id
1 'polypeptide(L)'
;EDFAFHKVKVVFWQTDEHDQPAIITEAYEKTFTAANLAKEQAFHDSDLTFRVRVKTDDKDETVEFVLKPSDSAAKKFKAILGDRPDILSVEWTHRHYVQDDEYIPHGEDIEAFLKREISKPVIRWEDSPQLGYEILPNKYFYRYQPPTPAKELLAEFWKLEKEAEKMLEGLAK
;
A
#
# COMPACT_ATOMS: atom_id res chain seq x y z
N GLU A 1 -25.45 14.18 2.21
CA GLU A 1 -24.43 13.61 3.13
C GLU A 1 -24.04 12.18 2.76
N ASP A 2 -24.85 11.41 2.00
CA ASP A 2 -24.61 10.00 1.65
C ASP A 2 -23.41 9.75 0.73
N PHE A 3 -22.77 10.79 0.24
CA PHE A 3 -21.63 10.73 -0.68
C PHE A 3 -20.32 11.26 -0.09
N ALA A 4 -20.38 11.75 1.15
CA ALA A 4 -19.23 12.31 1.82
C ALA A 4 -18.44 11.21 2.53
N PHE A 5 -17.13 11.29 2.45
CA PHE A 5 -16.21 10.40 3.15
C PHE A 5 -15.00 11.17 3.68
N HIS A 6 -14.35 10.59 4.65
CA HIS A 6 -13.04 11.01 5.12
C HIS A 6 -11.98 10.07 4.52
N LYS A 7 -11.05 10.64 3.76
CA LYS A 7 -9.86 9.90 3.31
C LYS A 7 -8.81 9.99 4.40
N VAL A 8 -8.40 8.85 4.92
CA VAL A 8 -7.45 8.72 6.03
C VAL A 8 -6.28 7.85 5.60
N LYS A 9 -5.06 8.32 5.75
CA LYS A 9 -3.87 7.50 5.54
C LYS A 9 -3.61 6.66 6.78
N VAL A 10 -3.49 5.37 6.57
CA VAL A 10 -3.30 4.36 7.60
C VAL A 10 -1.98 3.65 7.40
N VAL A 11 -1.27 3.40 8.48
CA VAL A 11 -0.01 2.64 8.49
C VAL A 11 -0.20 1.38 9.31
N PHE A 12 0.10 0.23 8.73
CA PHE A 12 0.02 -1.07 9.39
C PHE A 12 1.20 -1.96 9.00
N TRP A 13 1.48 -2.98 9.80
CA TRP A 13 2.55 -3.92 9.51
C TRP A 13 2.13 -4.92 8.43
N GLN A 14 3.03 -5.16 7.49
CA GLN A 14 2.94 -6.34 6.66
C GLN A 14 3.35 -7.55 7.51
N THR A 15 2.54 -8.59 7.47
CA THR A 15 2.81 -9.84 8.18
C THR A 15 3.41 -10.89 7.26
N ASP A 16 4.20 -11.78 7.82
CA ASP A 16 4.71 -12.99 7.17
C ASP A 16 3.68 -14.14 7.23
N GLU A 17 4.09 -15.33 6.81
CA GLU A 17 3.26 -16.54 6.82
C GLU A 17 2.85 -17.02 8.23
N HIS A 18 3.46 -16.46 9.27
CA HIS A 18 3.21 -16.78 10.68
C HIS A 18 2.54 -15.65 11.44
N ASP A 19 1.93 -14.69 10.75
CA ASP A 19 1.32 -13.49 11.33
C ASP A 19 2.29 -12.62 12.15
N GLN A 20 3.61 -12.75 11.92
CA GLN A 20 4.60 -11.88 12.53
C GLN A 20 4.95 -10.73 11.59
N PRO A 21 5.36 -9.56 12.12
CA PRO A 21 5.78 -8.44 11.28
C PRO A 21 6.92 -8.87 10.36
N ALA A 22 6.71 -8.79 9.06
CA ALA A 22 7.74 -9.07 8.07
C ALA A 22 8.91 -8.10 8.23
N ILE A 23 10.14 -8.60 8.07
CA ILE A 23 11.37 -7.81 8.15
C ILE A 23 11.96 -7.70 6.75
N ILE A 24 12.27 -6.48 6.34
CA ILE A 24 12.88 -6.20 5.04
C ILE A 24 14.16 -5.39 5.21
N THR A 25 15.03 -5.50 4.20
CA THR A 25 16.21 -4.67 4.05
C THR A 25 16.06 -3.85 2.77
N GLU A 26 16.16 -2.54 2.90
CA GLU A 26 16.14 -1.61 1.78
C GLU A 26 17.51 -0.98 1.59
N ALA A 27 17.86 -0.64 0.35
CA ALA A 27 19.11 -0.01 -0.02
C ALA A 27 18.88 1.38 -0.61
N TYR A 28 19.75 2.28 -0.29
CA TYR A 28 19.76 3.66 -0.79
C TYR A 28 21.15 4.02 -1.31
N GLU A 29 21.25 4.26 -2.60
CA GLU A 29 22.54 4.52 -3.29
C GLU A 29 22.90 6.01 -3.44
N LYS A 30 22.12 6.92 -2.84
CA LYS A 30 22.32 8.36 -2.94
C LYS A 30 22.91 8.91 -1.64
N THR A 31 23.36 10.16 -1.68
CA THR A 31 23.78 10.88 -0.48
C THR A 31 22.72 10.82 0.61
N PHE A 32 23.07 10.23 1.74
CA PHE A 32 22.21 10.07 2.90
C PHE A 32 22.58 11.10 3.96
N THR A 33 21.59 11.78 4.51
CA THR A 33 21.78 12.89 5.45
C THR A 33 21.05 12.63 6.77
N ALA A 34 21.36 13.44 7.78
CA ALA A 34 20.61 13.42 9.04
C ALA A 34 19.11 13.66 8.85
N ALA A 35 18.71 14.41 7.82
CA ALA A 35 17.31 14.65 7.49
C ALA A 35 16.62 13.38 6.95
N ASN A 36 17.33 12.60 6.10
CA ASN A 36 16.82 11.30 5.63
C ASN A 36 16.64 10.34 6.81
N LEU A 37 17.63 10.25 7.71
CA LEU A 37 17.58 9.42 8.90
C LEU A 37 16.41 9.79 9.81
N ALA A 38 16.16 11.09 10.01
CA ALA A 38 15.03 11.58 10.80
C ALA A 38 13.68 11.27 10.16
N LYS A 39 13.60 11.31 8.83
CA LYS A 39 12.39 10.94 8.09
C LYS A 39 12.07 9.45 8.24
N GLU A 40 13.07 8.58 8.09
CA GLU A 40 12.88 7.14 8.32
C GLU A 40 12.46 6.86 9.76
N GLN A 41 13.14 7.47 10.74
CA GLN A 41 12.78 7.32 12.15
C GLN A 41 11.33 7.75 12.44
N ALA A 42 10.86 8.84 11.83
CA ALA A 42 9.50 9.34 12.03
C ALA A 42 8.43 8.40 11.45
N PHE A 43 8.80 7.66 10.41
CA PHE A 43 7.89 6.71 9.77
C PHE A 43 7.75 5.39 10.57
N HIS A 44 8.84 4.92 11.17
CA HIS A 44 8.88 3.64 11.88
C HIS A 44 8.73 3.80 13.40
N ASP A 45 8.09 2.83 14.05
CA ASP A 45 7.90 2.76 15.51
C ASP A 45 8.83 1.77 16.20
N SER A 46 9.71 1.14 15.43
CA SER A 46 10.65 0.11 15.90
C SER A 46 12.10 0.50 15.64
N ASP A 47 13.00 -0.30 16.17
CA ASP A 47 14.43 -0.14 15.93
C ASP A 47 14.74 -0.28 14.42
N LEU A 48 15.58 0.62 13.90
CA LEU A 48 16.10 0.60 12.55
C LEU A 48 17.58 0.24 12.60
N THR A 49 17.97 -0.82 11.89
CA THR A 49 19.38 -1.20 11.78
C THR A 49 19.96 -0.69 10.49
N PHE A 50 21.00 0.12 10.57
CA PHE A 50 21.67 0.73 9.42
C PHE A 50 23.06 0.15 9.21
N ARG A 51 23.38 -0.11 7.94
CA ARG A 51 24.72 -0.41 7.44
C ARG A 51 25.08 0.63 6.40
N VAL A 52 26.00 1.51 6.76
CA VAL A 52 26.42 2.64 5.91
C VAL A 52 27.83 2.39 5.40
N ARG A 53 28.00 2.36 4.08
CA ARG A 53 29.30 2.29 3.43
C ARG A 53 29.73 3.69 3.06
N VAL A 54 30.86 4.11 3.59
CA VAL A 54 31.47 5.42 3.35
C VAL A 54 32.80 5.28 2.64
N LYS A 55 33.10 6.24 1.76
CA LYS A 55 34.39 6.33 1.11
C LYS A 55 35.38 7.03 2.01
N THR A 56 36.57 6.49 2.15
CA THR A 56 37.71 7.12 2.80
C THR A 56 38.85 7.25 1.78
N ASP A 57 39.88 8.02 2.09
CA ASP A 57 41.01 8.31 1.18
C ASP A 57 41.69 7.01 0.69
N ASP A 58 41.78 6.00 1.55
CA ASP A 58 42.51 4.76 1.27
C ASP A 58 41.64 3.54 0.98
N LYS A 59 40.39 3.51 1.50
CA LYS A 59 39.48 2.34 1.38
C LYS A 59 38.06 2.70 1.72
N ASP A 60 37.15 1.84 1.29
CA ASP A 60 35.74 1.86 1.74
C ASP A 60 35.63 1.29 3.16
N GLU A 61 34.90 1.98 4.01
CA GLU A 61 34.60 1.56 5.39
C GLU A 61 33.10 1.33 5.54
N THR A 62 32.73 0.29 6.27
CA THR A 62 31.32 -0.01 6.61
C THR A 62 31.09 0.28 8.10
N VAL A 63 30.10 1.12 8.36
CA VAL A 63 29.68 1.50 9.71
C VAL A 63 28.28 0.95 9.97
N GLU A 64 28.11 0.19 11.04
CA GLU A 64 26.81 -0.36 11.44
C GLU A 64 26.32 0.31 12.72
N PHE A 65 25.02 0.64 12.77
CA PHE A 65 24.40 1.19 13.96
C PHE A 65 22.89 0.93 14.01
N VAL A 66 22.33 1.01 15.21
CA VAL A 66 20.88 0.90 15.43
C VAL A 66 20.34 2.26 15.86
N LEU A 67 19.27 2.71 15.20
CA LEU A 67 18.52 3.91 15.56
C LEU A 67 17.22 3.47 16.24
N LYS A 68 17.08 3.80 17.53
CA LYS A 68 15.87 3.53 18.31
C LYS A 68 14.85 4.67 18.13
N PRO A 69 13.55 4.43 18.30
CA PRO A 69 12.53 5.47 18.24
C PRO A 69 12.80 6.64 19.23
N SER A 70 13.43 6.37 20.36
CA SER A 70 13.80 7.37 21.37
C SER A 70 15.06 8.16 21.07
N ASP A 71 15.87 7.75 20.07
CA ASP A 71 17.13 8.39 19.74
C ASP A 71 16.89 9.70 18.97
N SER A 72 17.82 10.64 19.08
CA SER A 72 17.85 11.78 18.19
C SER A 72 18.65 11.44 16.93
N ALA A 73 17.96 11.32 15.79
CA ALA A 73 18.57 11.00 14.50
C ALA A 73 19.76 11.90 14.17
N ALA A 74 19.63 13.23 14.36
CA ALA A 74 20.69 14.18 14.08
C ALA A 74 21.93 13.98 14.97
N LYS A 75 21.73 13.74 16.28
CA LYS A 75 22.83 13.48 17.20
C LYS A 75 23.51 12.15 16.90
N LYS A 76 22.73 11.12 16.57
CA LYS A 76 23.23 9.79 16.23
C LYS A 76 24.04 9.84 14.94
N PHE A 77 23.53 10.50 13.92
CA PHE A 77 24.20 10.70 12.65
C PHE A 77 25.57 11.38 12.85
N LYS A 78 25.59 12.52 13.58
CA LYS A 78 26.83 13.26 13.85
C LYS A 78 27.82 12.46 14.69
N ALA A 79 27.36 11.70 15.66
CA ALA A 79 28.24 10.91 16.53
C ALA A 79 28.91 9.74 15.78
N ILE A 80 28.23 9.13 14.83
CA ILE A 80 28.68 7.90 14.16
C ILE A 80 29.38 8.22 12.83
N LEU A 81 28.80 9.07 12.02
CA LEU A 81 29.31 9.40 10.68
C LEU A 81 30.15 10.68 10.67
N GLY A 82 29.98 11.57 11.66
CA GLY A 82 30.71 12.85 11.73
C GLY A 82 30.43 13.74 10.53
N ASP A 83 31.48 14.40 10.07
CA ASP A 83 31.45 15.28 8.88
C ASP A 83 31.89 14.52 7.61
N ARG A 84 31.79 13.20 7.57
CA ARG A 84 32.20 12.38 6.41
C ARG A 84 31.32 12.71 5.20
N PRO A 85 31.90 13.21 4.09
CA PRO A 85 31.12 13.73 2.97
C PRO A 85 30.65 12.64 2.01
N ASP A 86 31.32 11.46 1.96
CA ASP A 86 31.18 10.50 0.86
C ASP A 86 30.50 9.20 1.31
N ILE A 87 29.18 9.24 1.49
CA ILE A 87 28.37 8.04 1.69
C ILE A 87 28.11 7.38 0.33
N LEU A 88 28.59 6.14 0.16
CA LEU A 88 28.45 5.36 -1.06
C LEU A 88 27.12 4.62 -1.13
N SER A 89 26.72 4.00 -0.03
CA SER A 89 25.44 3.30 0.07
C SER A 89 24.96 3.24 1.50
N VAL A 90 23.66 3.15 1.66
CA VAL A 90 22.99 2.94 2.95
C VAL A 90 22.03 1.80 2.80
N GLU A 91 22.17 0.79 3.64
CA GLU A 91 21.20 -0.28 3.79
C GLU A 91 20.59 -0.18 5.18
N TRP A 92 19.27 -0.38 5.28
CA TRP A 92 18.62 -0.45 6.57
C TRP A 92 17.62 -1.61 6.62
N THR A 93 17.57 -2.23 7.78
CA THR A 93 16.67 -3.33 8.08
C THR A 93 15.64 -2.87 9.08
N HIS A 94 14.39 -3.13 8.79
CA HIS A 94 13.26 -2.71 9.60
C HIS A 94 12.06 -3.64 9.41
N ARG A 95 11.03 -3.45 10.24
CA ARG A 95 9.73 -4.08 10.00
C ARG A 95 9.10 -3.45 8.76
N HIS A 96 8.49 -4.26 7.93
CA HIS A 96 7.83 -3.82 6.71
C HIS A 96 6.48 -3.18 7.02
N TYR A 97 6.42 -1.87 6.90
CA TYR A 97 5.19 -1.11 7.01
C TYR A 97 4.56 -0.86 5.65
N VAL A 98 3.24 -0.95 5.61
CA VAL A 98 2.43 -0.58 4.44
C VAL A 98 1.63 0.66 4.80
N GLN A 99 1.61 1.61 3.90
CA GLN A 99 0.73 2.78 3.98
C GLN A 99 -0.37 2.62 2.94
N ASP A 100 -1.61 2.81 3.38
CA ASP A 100 -2.79 2.74 2.53
C ASP A 100 -3.76 3.88 2.85
N ASP A 101 -4.68 4.13 1.91
CA ASP A 101 -5.71 5.15 2.05
C ASP A 101 -7.05 4.47 2.33
N GLU A 102 -7.67 4.77 3.48
CA GLU A 102 -9.01 4.31 3.84
C GLU A 102 -10.06 5.39 3.63
N TYR A 103 -11.22 4.99 3.15
CA TYR A 103 -12.34 5.87 2.85
C TYR A 103 -13.48 5.61 3.82
N ILE A 104 -13.57 6.45 4.83
CA ILE A 104 -14.48 6.29 5.96
C ILE A 104 -15.73 7.13 5.72
N PRO A 105 -16.96 6.56 5.79
CA PRO A 105 -18.18 7.31 5.60
C PRO A 105 -18.25 8.53 6.55
N HIS A 106 -18.69 9.66 6.02
CA HIS A 106 -18.85 10.87 6.83
C HIS A 106 -19.83 10.62 7.98
N GLY A 107 -19.40 10.92 9.20
CA GLY A 107 -20.19 10.71 10.40
C GLY A 107 -19.91 9.42 11.15
N GLU A 108 -19.09 8.51 10.58
CA GLU A 108 -18.53 7.39 11.35
C GLU A 108 -17.30 7.81 12.14
N ASP A 109 -17.11 7.20 13.30
CA ASP A 109 -15.89 7.35 14.09
C ASP A 109 -14.74 6.60 13.41
N ILE A 110 -13.64 7.32 13.16
CA ILE A 110 -12.50 6.81 12.40
C ILE A 110 -11.87 5.61 13.10
N GLU A 111 -11.63 5.69 14.40
CA GLU A 111 -10.97 4.61 15.15
C GLU A 111 -11.84 3.36 15.20
N ALA A 112 -13.14 3.52 15.42
CA ALA A 112 -14.09 2.41 15.43
C ALA A 112 -14.20 1.74 14.05
N PHE A 113 -14.20 2.54 12.97
CA PHE A 113 -14.21 2.04 11.60
C PHE A 113 -12.94 1.23 11.31
N LEU A 114 -11.75 1.81 11.54
CA LEU A 114 -10.48 1.16 11.29
C LEU A 114 -10.36 -0.16 12.06
N LYS A 115 -10.80 -0.19 13.31
CA LYS A 115 -10.79 -1.40 14.14
C LYS A 115 -11.72 -2.51 13.65
N ARG A 116 -12.84 -2.13 13.01
CA ARG A 116 -13.81 -3.07 12.45
C ARG A 116 -13.38 -3.64 11.10
N GLU A 117 -12.86 -2.78 10.22
CA GLU A 117 -12.60 -3.13 8.82
C GLU A 117 -11.18 -3.65 8.60
N ILE A 118 -10.21 -3.19 9.38
CA ILE A 118 -8.82 -3.59 9.21
C ILE A 118 -8.48 -4.73 10.17
N SER A 119 -8.26 -5.91 9.62
CA SER A 119 -7.85 -7.10 10.40
C SER A 119 -6.40 -7.05 10.86
N LYS A 120 -5.58 -6.13 10.30
CA LYS A 120 -4.15 -5.97 10.63
C LYS A 120 -3.97 -4.96 11.76
N PRO A 121 -2.91 -5.07 12.58
CA PRO A 121 -2.60 -4.08 13.58
C PRO A 121 -2.31 -2.71 12.94
N VAL A 122 -3.20 -1.74 13.13
CA VAL A 122 -2.98 -0.35 12.73
C VAL A 122 -1.99 0.28 13.71
N ILE A 123 -0.88 0.79 13.19
CA ILE A 123 0.16 1.42 14.00
C ILE A 123 -0.18 2.87 14.28
N ARG A 124 -0.63 3.56 13.23
CA ARG A 124 -1.04 4.97 13.29
C ARG A 124 -1.92 5.32 12.10
N TRP A 125 -2.61 6.41 12.20
CA TRP A 125 -3.36 7.04 11.12
C TRP A 125 -3.23 8.58 11.21
N GLU A 126 -3.49 9.28 10.11
CA GLU A 126 -3.39 10.74 10.08
C GLU A 126 -4.61 11.40 10.74
N ASP A 127 -4.36 12.30 11.70
CA ASP A 127 -5.40 13.04 12.43
C ASP A 127 -6.14 14.09 11.58
N SER A 128 -5.67 14.35 10.37
CA SER A 128 -6.24 15.37 9.47
C SER A 128 -6.85 14.70 8.24
N PRO A 129 -8.02 14.06 8.40
CA PRO A 129 -8.67 13.38 7.29
C PRO A 129 -9.13 14.39 6.23
N GLN A 130 -8.94 14.05 4.98
CA GLN A 130 -9.42 14.85 3.87
C GLN A 130 -10.90 14.52 3.62
N LEU A 131 -11.76 15.54 3.69
CA LEU A 131 -13.16 15.37 3.31
C LEU A 131 -13.25 15.27 1.77
N GLY A 132 -13.83 14.18 1.30
CA GLY A 132 -14.10 13.94 -0.09
C GLY A 132 -15.55 13.61 -0.36
N TYR A 133 -15.92 13.62 -1.63
CA TYR A 133 -17.26 13.25 -2.10
C TYR A 133 -17.12 12.29 -3.27
N GLU A 134 -17.74 11.14 -3.18
CA GLU A 134 -17.74 10.15 -4.25
C GLU A 134 -19.18 9.79 -4.62
N ILE A 135 -19.49 9.91 -5.90
CA ILE A 135 -20.73 9.39 -6.46
C ILE A 135 -20.42 8.05 -7.11
N LEU A 136 -20.93 6.97 -6.54
CA LEU A 136 -20.81 5.63 -7.12
C LEU A 136 -21.89 5.45 -8.21
N PRO A 137 -21.57 5.64 -9.50
CA PRO A 137 -22.55 5.57 -10.60
C PRO A 137 -23.32 4.24 -10.57
N ASN A 138 -22.61 3.16 -10.26
CA ASN A 138 -23.23 1.83 -10.22
C ASN A 138 -24.27 1.68 -9.10
N LYS A 139 -24.08 2.34 -7.96
CA LYS A 139 -25.04 2.29 -6.85
C LYS A 139 -26.32 3.07 -7.14
N TYR A 140 -26.22 4.21 -7.84
CA TYR A 140 -27.33 5.15 -8.01
C TYR A 140 -27.97 5.11 -9.39
N PHE A 141 -27.22 4.77 -10.43
CA PHE A 141 -27.66 4.81 -11.82
C PHE A 141 -27.79 3.43 -12.47
N TYR A 142 -27.15 2.41 -11.93
CA TYR A 142 -27.27 1.04 -12.43
C TYR A 142 -28.61 0.44 -12.04
N ARG A 143 -29.40 0.12 -13.06
CA ARG A 143 -30.59 -0.71 -12.88
C ARG A 143 -30.25 -2.13 -13.33
N TYR A 144 -30.26 -3.04 -12.40
CA TYR A 144 -30.06 -4.44 -12.72
C TYR A 144 -31.09 -4.93 -13.73
N GLN A 145 -30.65 -5.38 -14.87
CA GLN A 145 -31.45 -6.09 -15.84
C GLN A 145 -31.13 -7.57 -15.68
N PRO A 146 -32.08 -8.39 -15.28
CA PRO A 146 -31.85 -9.81 -15.16
C PRO A 146 -31.49 -10.40 -16.53
N PRO A 147 -30.52 -11.31 -16.62
CA PRO A 147 -30.20 -11.95 -17.89
C PRO A 147 -31.43 -12.73 -18.41
N THR A 148 -31.55 -12.79 -19.73
CA THR A 148 -32.59 -13.60 -20.38
C THR A 148 -32.53 -15.04 -19.85
N PRO A 149 -33.65 -15.62 -19.43
CA PRO A 149 -33.68 -16.98 -18.92
C PRO A 149 -33.04 -17.96 -19.89
N ALA A 150 -32.22 -18.88 -19.38
CA ALA A 150 -31.50 -19.84 -20.21
C ALA A 150 -32.44 -20.65 -21.15
N LYS A 151 -33.65 -20.89 -20.71
CA LYS A 151 -34.67 -21.60 -21.51
C LYS A 151 -35.08 -20.81 -22.75
N GLU A 152 -35.18 -19.49 -22.64
CA GLU A 152 -35.50 -18.60 -23.76
C GLU A 152 -34.36 -18.52 -24.74
N LEU A 153 -33.12 -18.35 -24.22
CA LEU A 153 -31.92 -18.36 -25.06
C LEU A 153 -31.71 -19.66 -25.81
N LEU A 154 -31.99 -20.81 -25.17
CA LEU A 154 -31.93 -22.09 -25.81
C LEU A 154 -33.01 -22.22 -26.92
N ALA A 155 -34.24 -21.75 -26.68
CA ALA A 155 -35.28 -21.76 -27.68
C ALA A 155 -34.92 -20.90 -28.90
N GLU A 156 -34.34 -19.75 -28.70
CA GLU A 156 -33.84 -18.87 -29.76
C GLU A 156 -32.69 -19.52 -30.54
N PHE A 157 -31.74 -20.12 -29.81
CA PHE A 157 -30.63 -20.88 -30.41
C PHE A 157 -31.13 -21.99 -31.35
N TRP A 158 -32.05 -22.82 -30.90
CA TRP A 158 -32.58 -23.90 -31.72
C TRP A 158 -33.39 -23.39 -32.94
N LYS A 159 -34.00 -22.23 -32.81
CA LYS A 159 -34.68 -21.60 -33.94
C LYS A 159 -33.70 -21.16 -35.01
N LEU A 160 -32.60 -20.47 -34.60
CA LEU A 160 -31.54 -20.02 -35.50
C LEU A 160 -30.82 -21.19 -36.17
N GLU A 161 -30.59 -22.29 -35.44
CA GLU A 161 -29.95 -23.49 -35.98
C GLU A 161 -30.80 -24.11 -37.11
N LYS A 162 -32.11 -24.26 -36.88
CA LYS A 162 -33.00 -24.74 -37.91
C LYS A 162 -33.11 -23.86 -39.14
N GLU A 163 -33.02 -22.55 -38.95
CA GLU A 163 -32.97 -21.59 -40.06
C GLU A 163 -31.66 -21.72 -40.87
N ALA A 164 -30.53 -21.91 -40.18
CA ALA A 164 -29.24 -22.13 -40.81
C ALA A 164 -29.23 -23.47 -41.63
N GLU A 165 -29.74 -24.54 -41.05
CA GLU A 165 -29.90 -25.84 -41.77
C GLU A 165 -30.71 -25.69 -43.06
N LYS A 166 -31.86 -24.99 -43.03
CA LYS A 166 -32.67 -24.74 -44.22
C LYS A 166 -31.95 -23.93 -45.29
N MET A 167 -31.13 -22.95 -44.85
CA MET A 167 -30.34 -22.17 -45.80
C MET A 167 -29.28 -23.02 -46.47
N LEU A 168 -28.63 -23.90 -45.73
CA LEU A 168 -27.59 -24.83 -46.25
C LEU A 168 -28.23 -25.85 -47.23
N GLU A 169 -29.39 -26.39 -46.93
CA GLU A 169 -30.14 -27.29 -47.82
C GLU A 169 -30.56 -26.58 -49.15
N GLY A 170 -30.83 -25.29 -49.08
CA GLY A 170 -31.11 -24.46 -50.25
C GLY A 170 -29.93 -24.19 -51.16
N LEU A 171 -28.70 -24.23 -50.62
CA LEU A 171 -27.45 -24.04 -51.34
C LEU A 171 -26.94 -25.37 -51.96
N ALA A 172 -27.42 -26.49 -51.52
CA ALA A 172 -26.99 -27.82 -51.97
C ALA A 172 -27.84 -28.34 -53.19
N LYS A 173 -28.75 -27.55 -53.69
CA LYS A 173 -29.53 -27.79 -54.93
C LYS A 173 -29.01 -26.88 -56.03
#